data_d6839066d0f765dd20a57cc79accffee
#
_entry.id   d6839066d0f765dd20a57cc79accffee
#
_cell.length_a   1.000
_cell.length_b   1.000
_cell.length_c   1.000
_cell.angle_alpha   90.00
_cell.angle_beta   90.00
_cell.angle_gamma   90.00
#
_symmetry.space_group_name_H-M   'P 1'
#
loop_
_entity.id
_entity.type
_entity.pdbx_description
1 polymer ?
#
loop_
_entity_poly.entity_id
_entity_poly.type
_entity_poly.pdbx_seq_one_letter_code
_entity_poly.pdbx_strand_id
1 'polypeptide(L)'
;LDEFELEEIDEKLETAQDIIDHILDYAVEKGMISDSVTEKDLFDTRLMNCLMPRPSEVVNKFNTLYNESPEKATDYFYDLSISSNYIRKSRIDKNIKFNHYVKYGDIQITINLSKPEKDPKAIAAAKNIKSTNYPLCLLCKENVGFAGNMKHPARQNHRIIPLDLTGHRYY
;
A
#
# COMPACT_ATOMS: atom_id res chain seq x y z
N LEU A 1 0.13 -26.91 -9.17
CA LEU A 1 1.15 -25.94 -9.65
C LEU A 1 1.70 -26.26 -11.05
N ASP A 2 1.10 -27.21 -11.76
CA ASP A 2 1.70 -27.79 -12.96
C ASP A 2 1.09 -27.30 -14.29
N GLU A 3 0.33 -26.20 -14.29
CA GLU A 3 -0.31 -25.68 -15.52
C GLU A 3 -0.22 -24.16 -15.67
N PHE A 4 0.86 -23.53 -15.23
CA PHE A 4 1.19 -22.21 -15.72
C PHE A 4 2.13 -22.35 -16.91
N GLU A 5 1.56 -22.40 -18.12
CA GLU A 5 2.29 -22.01 -19.31
C GLU A 5 2.64 -20.53 -19.12
N LEU A 6 3.91 -20.26 -18.84
CA LEU A 6 4.47 -18.92 -18.92
C LEU A 6 4.45 -18.54 -20.41
N GLU A 7 3.38 -17.87 -20.84
CA GLU A 7 3.42 -17.14 -22.11
C GLU A 7 4.61 -16.16 -22.01
N GLU A 8 5.48 -16.21 -22.98
CA GLU A 8 6.64 -15.33 -23.09
C GLU A 8 6.10 -13.88 -23.12
N ILE A 9 6.43 -13.07 -22.11
CA ILE A 9 6.01 -11.68 -22.06
C ILE A 9 6.93 -10.92 -23.01
N ASP A 10 6.44 -10.64 -24.20
CA ASP A 10 7.16 -9.91 -25.24
C ASP A 10 7.32 -8.40 -24.92
N GLU A 11 6.59 -7.89 -23.93
CA GLU A 11 6.69 -6.51 -23.49
C GLU A 11 7.84 -6.32 -22.50
N LYS A 12 8.69 -5.34 -22.79
CA LYS A 12 9.76 -4.92 -21.91
C LYS A 12 9.15 -4.17 -20.71
N LEU A 13 8.89 -4.89 -19.63
CA LEU A 13 8.42 -4.30 -18.39
C LEU A 13 9.58 -3.54 -17.71
N GLU A 14 9.44 -2.22 -17.57
CA GLU A 14 10.53 -1.34 -17.10
C GLU A 14 10.50 -1.15 -15.59
N THR A 15 9.33 -1.25 -14.96
CA THR A 15 9.13 -1.00 -13.54
C THR A 15 8.38 -2.12 -12.84
N ALA A 16 8.54 -2.21 -11.51
CA ALA A 16 7.75 -3.14 -10.71
C ALA A 16 6.23 -2.88 -10.82
N GLN A 17 5.84 -1.63 -11.08
CA GLN A 17 4.44 -1.25 -11.29
C GLN A 17 3.91 -1.86 -12.59
N ASP A 18 4.69 -1.85 -13.66
CA ASP A 18 4.28 -2.43 -14.96
C ASP A 18 4.03 -3.93 -14.81
N ILE A 19 4.91 -4.63 -14.08
CA ILE A 19 4.75 -6.06 -13.78
C ILE A 19 3.45 -6.31 -13.01
N ILE A 20 3.18 -5.51 -11.97
CA ILE A 20 1.97 -5.65 -11.16
C ILE A 20 0.73 -5.36 -12.00
N ASP A 21 0.72 -4.30 -12.77
CA ASP A 21 -0.41 -3.92 -13.62
C ASP A 21 -0.71 -5.02 -14.65
N HIS A 22 0.33 -5.61 -15.24
CA HIS A 22 0.19 -6.77 -16.14
C HIS A 22 -0.43 -8.00 -15.44
N ILE A 23 0.05 -8.34 -14.24
CA ILE A 23 -0.52 -9.44 -13.45
C ILE A 23 -1.99 -9.17 -13.09
N LEU A 24 -2.33 -7.93 -12.74
CA LEU A 24 -3.69 -7.55 -12.41
C LEU A 24 -4.63 -7.66 -13.62
N ASP A 25 -4.18 -7.20 -14.78
CA ASP A 25 -4.95 -7.28 -16.02
C ASP A 25 -5.15 -8.74 -16.46
N TYR A 26 -4.12 -9.57 -16.37
CA TYR A 26 -4.24 -11.01 -16.58
C TYR A 26 -5.25 -11.66 -15.62
N ALA A 27 -5.21 -11.31 -14.32
CA ALA A 27 -6.14 -11.85 -13.35
C ALA A 27 -7.60 -11.45 -13.63
N VAL A 28 -7.83 -10.24 -14.16
CA VAL A 28 -9.14 -9.79 -14.63
C VAL A 28 -9.57 -10.58 -15.87
N GLU A 29 -8.69 -10.72 -16.86
CA GLU A 29 -8.97 -11.47 -18.10
C GLU A 29 -9.35 -12.93 -17.82
N LYS A 30 -8.65 -13.58 -16.90
CA LYS A 30 -8.96 -14.97 -16.48
C LYS A 30 -10.15 -15.05 -15.51
N GLY A 31 -10.81 -13.94 -15.17
CA GLY A 31 -11.97 -13.92 -14.26
C GLY A 31 -11.63 -14.28 -12.82
N MET A 32 -10.36 -14.17 -12.41
CA MET A 32 -9.92 -14.41 -11.03
C MET A 32 -10.35 -13.28 -10.09
N ILE A 33 -10.42 -12.07 -10.60
CA ILE A 33 -10.90 -10.86 -9.93
C ILE A 33 -11.80 -10.06 -10.87
N SER A 34 -12.67 -9.21 -10.33
CA SER A 34 -13.45 -8.27 -11.15
C SER A 34 -12.60 -7.06 -11.54
N ASP A 35 -12.98 -6.39 -12.64
CA ASP A 35 -12.34 -5.13 -13.06
C ASP A 35 -12.80 -3.97 -12.17
N SER A 36 -12.54 -4.07 -10.88
CA SER A 36 -12.80 -3.02 -9.91
C SER A 36 -11.52 -2.59 -9.21
N VAL A 37 -11.40 -1.29 -8.96
CA VAL A 37 -10.22 -0.73 -8.25
C VAL A 37 -10.02 -1.41 -6.89
N THR A 38 -11.12 -1.73 -6.19
CA THR A 38 -11.05 -2.36 -4.87
C THR A 38 -10.48 -3.78 -4.95
N GLU A 39 -10.91 -4.59 -5.91
CA GLU A 39 -10.41 -5.96 -6.05
C GLU A 39 -8.99 -6.00 -6.58
N LYS A 40 -8.66 -5.13 -7.53
CA LYS A 40 -7.27 -4.95 -7.99
C LYS A 40 -6.36 -4.54 -6.81
N ASP A 41 -6.77 -3.58 -5.98
CA ASP A 41 -6.00 -3.15 -4.81
C ASP A 41 -5.82 -4.25 -3.75
N LEU A 42 -6.84 -5.09 -3.55
CA LEU A 42 -6.73 -6.23 -2.63
C LEU A 42 -5.85 -7.34 -3.18
N PHE A 43 -5.90 -7.59 -4.48
CA PHE A 43 -5.06 -8.59 -5.13
C PHE A 43 -3.59 -8.16 -5.13
N ASP A 44 -3.30 -6.92 -5.49
CA ASP A 44 -1.99 -6.29 -5.36
C ASP A 44 -1.43 -6.43 -3.93
N THR A 45 -2.24 -6.12 -2.92
CA THR A 45 -1.86 -6.31 -1.51
C THR A 45 -1.46 -7.77 -1.20
N ARG A 46 -2.17 -8.75 -1.75
CA ARG A 46 -1.84 -10.17 -1.57
C ARG A 46 -0.52 -10.55 -2.22
N LEU A 47 -0.27 -10.06 -3.43
CA LEU A 47 1.00 -10.29 -4.12
C LEU A 47 2.16 -9.70 -3.31
N MET A 48 2.05 -8.44 -2.89
CA MET A 48 3.09 -7.78 -2.11
C MET A 48 3.33 -8.46 -0.77
N ASN A 49 2.29 -8.95 -0.10
CA ASN A 49 2.46 -9.67 1.17
C ASN A 49 3.30 -10.95 1.06
N CYS A 50 3.38 -11.54 -0.13
CA CYS A 50 4.26 -12.70 -0.37
C CYS A 50 5.73 -12.28 -0.50
N LEU A 51 5.99 -11.09 -1.01
CA LEU A 51 7.33 -10.57 -1.33
C LEU A 51 7.94 -9.76 -0.19
N MET A 52 7.10 -9.18 0.67
CA MET A 52 7.53 -8.27 1.73
C MET A 52 8.31 -8.99 2.83
N PRO A 53 9.40 -8.38 3.32
CA PRO A 53 10.12 -8.89 4.47
C PRO A 53 9.23 -8.89 5.73
N ARG A 54 9.60 -9.68 6.71
CA ARG A 54 8.89 -9.73 7.99
C ARG A 54 9.05 -8.40 8.75
N PRO A 55 8.07 -7.99 9.57
CA PRO A 55 8.17 -6.77 10.37
C PRO A 55 9.47 -6.68 11.19
N SER A 56 9.91 -7.80 11.80
CA SER A 56 11.14 -7.83 12.57
C SER A 56 12.39 -7.55 11.73
N GLU A 57 12.43 -8.01 10.48
CA GLU A 57 13.54 -7.77 9.56
C GLU A 57 13.60 -6.29 9.17
N VAL A 58 12.43 -5.70 8.88
CA VAL A 58 12.31 -4.27 8.57
C VAL A 58 12.75 -3.41 9.76
N VAL A 59 12.26 -3.72 10.96
CA VAL A 59 12.62 -3.00 12.19
C VAL A 59 14.11 -3.10 12.47
N ASN A 60 14.69 -4.29 12.37
CA ASN A 60 16.13 -4.48 12.58
C ASN A 60 16.97 -3.69 11.58
N LYS A 61 16.61 -3.75 10.30
CA LYS A 61 17.30 -2.99 9.26
C LYS A 61 17.14 -1.48 9.46
N PHE A 62 15.94 -1.02 9.79
CA PHE A 62 15.69 0.38 10.08
C PHE A 62 16.56 0.86 11.24
N ASN A 63 16.58 0.14 12.36
CA ASN A 63 17.38 0.51 13.55
C ASN A 63 18.89 0.51 13.25
N THR A 64 19.38 -0.45 12.47
CA THR A 64 20.79 -0.48 12.05
C THR A 64 21.13 0.78 11.26
N LEU A 65 20.31 1.13 10.27
CA LEU A 65 20.51 2.33 9.45
C LEU A 65 20.33 3.61 10.28
N TYR A 66 19.39 3.63 11.24
CA TYR A 66 19.17 4.78 12.10
C TYR A 66 20.36 5.09 12.98
N ASN A 67 21.08 4.07 13.45
CA ASN A 67 22.30 4.24 14.22
C ASN A 67 23.46 4.81 13.38
N GLU A 68 23.42 4.61 12.05
CA GLU A 68 24.37 5.23 11.13
C GLU A 68 23.97 6.65 10.78
N SER A 69 22.72 6.83 10.35
CA SER A 69 22.09 8.10 9.98
C SER A 69 20.56 7.96 9.99
N PRO A 70 19.85 8.85 10.69
CA PRO A 70 18.39 8.90 10.62
C PRO A 70 17.84 9.05 9.20
N GLU A 71 18.54 9.80 8.35
CA GLU A 71 18.20 10.00 6.94
C GLU A 71 18.20 8.68 6.17
N LYS A 72 19.29 7.88 6.29
CA LYS A 72 19.37 6.56 5.65
C LYS A 72 18.21 5.63 6.08
N ALA A 73 17.82 5.69 7.34
CA ALA A 73 16.71 4.87 7.84
C ALA A 73 15.36 5.30 7.27
N THR A 74 15.09 6.59 7.20
CA THR A 74 13.86 7.13 6.61
C THR A 74 13.81 6.90 5.10
N ASP A 75 14.92 7.06 4.40
CA ASP A 75 15.01 6.76 2.98
C ASP A 75 14.73 5.28 2.70
N TYR A 76 15.34 4.38 3.45
CA TYR A 76 15.06 2.95 3.35
C TYR A 76 13.57 2.65 3.53
N PHE A 77 12.92 3.24 4.55
CA PHE A 77 11.51 2.97 4.82
C PHE A 77 10.59 3.61 3.77
N TYR A 78 10.97 4.75 3.25
CA TYR A 78 10.28 5.38 2.12
C TYR A 78 10.40 4.53 0.85
N ASP A 79 11.61 4.08 0.51
CA ASP A 79 11.84 3.21 -0.66
C ASP A 79 11.09 1.88 -0.54
N LEU A 80 11.05 1.30 0.65
CA LEU A 80 10.25 0.12 0.92
C LEU A 80 8.76 0.38 0.67
N SER A 81 8.26 1.54 1.07
CA SER A 81 6.86 1.92 0.90
C SER A 81 6.49 2.19 -0.57
N ILE A 82 7.43 2.72 -1.36
CA ILE A 82 7.27 2.89 -2.82
C ILE A 82 7.32 1.53 -3.52
N SER A 83 8.36 0.74 -3.26
CA SER A 83 8.59 -0.53 -3.96
C SER A 83 7.55 -1.61 -3.64
N SER A 84 6.90 -1.52 -2.48
CA SER A 84 5.76 -2.36 -2.12
C SER A 84 4.42 -1.87 -2.64
N ASN A 85 4.40 -0.78 -3.41
CA ASN A 85 3.18 -0.12 -3.88
C ASN A 85 2.23 0.31 -2.75
N TYR A 86 2.73 0.40 -1.50
CA TYR A 86 1.98 0.99 -0.40
C TYR A 86 1.75 2.48 -0.65
N ILE A 87 2.80 3.20 -1.04
CA ILE A 87 2.70 4.52 -1.62
C ILE A 87 2.54 4.35 -3.14
N ARG A 88 1.32 4.48 -3.62
CA ARG A 88 0.98 4.35 -5.05
C ARG A 88 1.42 5.59 -5.81
N LYS A 89 2.71 5.63 -6.16
CA LYS A 89 3.33 6.80 -6.79
C LYS A 89 2.62 7.20 -8.08
N SER A 90 2.23 6.25 -8.92
CA SER A 90 1.48 6.50 -10.15
C SER A 90 0.14 7.23 -9.94
N ARG A 91 -0.50 7.04 -8.78
CA ARG A 91 -1.71 7.79 -8.40
C ARG A 91 -1.37 9.16 -7.82
N ILE A 92 -0.31 9.25 -7.00
CA ILE A 92 0.11 10.50 -6.37
C ILE A 92 0.63 11.49 -7.40
N ASP A 93 1.33 11.02 -8.42
CA ASP A 93 1.88 11.85 -9.49
C ASP A 93 0.78 12.51 -10.35
N LYS A 94 -0.45 11.99 -10.32
CA LYS A 94 -1.62 12.62 -10.93
C LYS A 94 -2.16 13.81 -10.15
N ASN A 95 -1.76 13.98 -8.88
CA ASN A 95 -2.22 15.09 -8.06
C ASN A 95 -1.67 16.42 -8.57
N ILE A 96 -2.54 17.41 -8.64
CA ILE A 96 -2.15 18.76 -9.04
C ILE A 96 -1.60 19.48 -7.81
N LYS A 97 -0.38 20.02 -7.92
CA LYS A 97 0.26 20.78 -6.86
C LYS A 97 0.61 22.17 -7.36
N PHE A 98 0.30 23.19 -6.59
CA PHE A 98 0.68 24.56 -6.87
C PHE A 98 0.84 25.35 -5.59
N ASN A 99 1.63 26.43 -5.65
CA ASN A 99 1.82 27.35 -4.53
C ASN A 99 0.92 28.56 -4.69
N HIS A 100 0.28 28.97 -3.61
CA HIS A 100 -0.44 30.21 -3.51
C HIS A 100 0.31 31.17 -2.57
N TYR A 101 0.68 32.31 -3.11
CA TYR A 101 1.47 33.32 -2.38
C TYR A 101 0.55 34.21 -1.57
N VAL A 102 0.77 34.29 -0.27
CA VAL A 102 0.02 35.15 0.63
C VAL A 102 0.96 36.02 1.44
N LYS A 103 0.41 37.09 2.05
CA LYS A 103 1.20 38.07 2.81
C LYS A 103 2.12 37.44 3.89
N TYR A 104 1.76 36.27 4.42
CA TYR A 104 2.44 35.65 5.56
C TYR A 104 3.29 34.44 5.18
N GLY A 105 3.45 34.15 3.90
CA GLY A 105 4.22 33.04 3.38
C GLY A 105 3.51 32.30 2.26
N ASP A 106 4.15 31.24 1.75
CA ASP A 106 3.62 30.45 0.65
C ASP A 106 2.80 29.28 1.21
N ILE A 107 1.63 29.07 0.62
CA ILE A 107 0.76 27.94 0.92
C ILE A 107 0.83 26.97 -0.23
N GLN A 108 1.31 25.75 0.03
CA GLN A 108 1.24 24.67 -0.95
C GLN A 108 -0.16 24.06 -0.95
N ILE A 109 -0.81 24.10 -2.12
CA ILE A 109 -2.13 23.51 -2.33
C ILE A 109 -1.97 22.24 -3.17
N THR A 110 -2.60 21.16 -2.72
CA THR A 110 -2.66 19.89 -3.46
C THR A 110 -4.10 19.52 -3.73
N ILE A 111 -4.45 19.35 -5.02
CA ILE A 111 -5.72 18.74 -5.43
C ILE A 111 -5.47 17.23 -5.56
N ASN A 112 -6.04 16.48 -4.63
CA ASN A 112 -5.84 15.03 -4.58
C ASN A 112 -6.80 14.32 -5.54
N LEU A 113 -6.33 14.03 -6.75
CA LEU A 113 -7.06 13.28 -7.77
C LEU A 113 -6.97 11.76 -7.56
N SER A 114 -6.07 11.30 -6.69
CA SER A 114 -5.86 9.88 -6.41
C SER A 114 -6.85 9.31 -5.39
N LYS A 115 -7.62 10.16 -4.70
CA LYS A 115 -8.61 9.75 -3.72
C LYS A 115 -9.99 9.67 -4.39
N PRO A 116 -10.49 8.48 -4.73
CA PRO A 116 -11.82 8.37 -5.30
C PRO A 116 -12.86 8.89 -4.28
N GLU A 117 -13.86 9.59 -4.77
CA GLU A 117 -15.03 9.92 -3.96
C GLU A 117 -15.65 8.62 -3.47
N LYS A 118 -15.99 8.59 -2.19
CA LYS A 118 -16.67 7.42 -1.64
C LYS A 118 -18.06 7.33 -2.28
N ASP A 119 -18.31 6.24 -2.99
CA ASP A 119 -19.63 5.96 -3.53
C ASP A 119 -20.68 6.01 -2.41
N PRO A 120 -21.71 6.86 -2.50
CA PRO A 120 -22.78 6.94 -1.50
C PRO A 120 -23.47 5.60 -1.24
N LYS A 121 -23.58 4.75 -2.27
CA LYS A 121 -24.11 3.39 -2.15
C LYS A 121 -23.20 2.49 -1.32
N ALA A 122 -21.90 2.57 -1.52
CA ALA A 122 -20.93 1.82 -0.73
C ALA A 122 -20.92 2.27 0.75
N ILE A 123 -21.10 3.57 1.01
CA ILE A 123 -21.23 4.10 2.37
C ILE A 123 -22.51 3.57 3.04
N ALA A 124 -23.62 3.56 2.32
CA ALA A 124 -24.89 3.04 2.83
C ALA A 124 -24.82 1.53 3.11
N ALA A 125 -24.20 0.76 2.20
CA ALA A 125 -24.00 -0.68 2.38
C ALA A 125 -23.08 -0.99 3.56
N ALA A 126 -22.03 -0.20 3.78
CA ALA A 126 -21.10 -0.38 4.90
C ALA A 126 -21.76 -0.28 6.27
N LYS A 127 -22.86 0.48 6.41
CA LYS A 127 -23.63 0.58 7.67
C LYS A 127 -24.31 -0.73 8.06
N ASN A 128 -24.59 -1.59 7.09
CA ASN A 128 -25.29 -2.86 7.29
C ASN A 128 -24.32 -4.06 7.42
N ILE A 129 -23.02 -3.85 7.29
CA ILE A 129 -22.04 -4.92 7.44
C ILE A 129 -21.89 -5.26 8.92
N LYS A 130 -22.15 -6.52 9.26
CA LYS A 130 -21.93 -7.01 10.63
C LYS A 130 -20.46 -6.89 11.01
N SER A 131 -20.20 -6.42 12.23
CA SER A 131 -18.85 -6.40 12.78
C SER A 131 -18.24 -7.80 12.74
N THR A 132 -17.00 -7.89 12.32
CA THR A 132 -16.23 -9.15 12.33
C THR A 132 -15.61 -9.44 13.70
N ASN A 133 -15.80 -8.58 14.69
CA ASN A 133 -15.10 -8.58 15.99
C ASN A 133 -13.57 -8.54 15.86
N TYR A 134 -13.07 -8.15 14.71
CA TYR A 134 -11.65 -7.93 14.49
C TYR A 134 -11.25 -6.61 15.16
N PRO A 135 -9.99 -6.43 15.61
CA PRO A 135 -9.55 -5.16 16.17
C PRO A 135 -9.96 -3.99 15.28
N LEU A 136 -10.73 -3.04 15.84
CA LEU A 136 -11.30 -1.93 15.10
C LEU A 136 -10.23 -0.95 14.57
N CYS A 137 -9.11 -0.86 15.27
CA CYS A 137 -8.01 0.01 14.92
C CYS A 137 -6.85 -0.78 14.33
N LEU A 138 -6.45 -0.47 13.10
CA LEU A 138 -5.29 -1.08 12.45
C LEU A 138 -3.98 -0.79 13.20
N LEU A 139 -3.93 0.31 13.96
CA LEU A 139 -2.76 0.71 14.75
C LEU A 139 -2.71 0.03 16.12
N CYS A 140 -3.63 -0.88 16.43
CA CYS A 140 -3.57 -1.65 17.67
C CYS A 140 -2.41 -2.64 17.65
N LYS A 141 -1.82 -2.88 18.82
CA LYS A 141 -0.69 -3.81 19.01
C LYS A 141 -0.97 -5.20 18.44
N GLU A 142 -2.22 -5.65 18.51
CA GLU A 142 -2.67 -6.96 18.00
C GLU A 142 -2.55 -7.07 16.47
N ASN A 143 -2.44 -5.94 15.77
CA ASN A 143 -2.31 -5.91 14.31
C ASN A 143 -0.86 -5.88 13.81
N VAL A 144 0.12 -5.89 14.71
CA VAL A 144 1.53 -5.95 14.29
C VAL A 144 1.77 -7.18 13.41
N GLY A 145 2.29 -6.95 12.21
CA GLY A 145 2.51 -8.02 11.22
C GLY A 145 1.25 -8.46 10.47
N PHE A 146 0.10 -7.78 10.66
CA PHE A 146 -1.11 -8.13 9.95
C PHE A 146 -0.95 -7.95 8.44
N ALA A 147 -1.27 -9.00 7.70
CA ALA A 147 -1.22 -9.05 6.24
C ALA A 147 -2.59 -9.35 5.61
N GLY A 148 -3.65 -9.31 6.40
CA GLY A 148 -5.01 -9.64 5.99
C GLY A 148 -5.32 -11.13 6.05
N ASN A 149 -6.60 -11.44 5.96
CA ASN A 149 -7.13 -12.79 5.83
C ASN A 149 -8.41 -12.76 4.98
N MET A 150 -8.98 -13.91 4.66
CA MET A 150 -10.16 -14.00 3.77
C MET A 150 -11.39 -13.25 4.28
N LYS A 151 -11.56 -13.13 5.60
CA LYS A 151 -12.71 -12.44 6.22
C LYS A 151 -12.43 -10.96 6.49
N HIS A 152 -11.15 -10.58 6.56
CA HIS A 152 -10.73 -9.22 6.85
C HIS A 152 -9.45 -8.91 6.05
N PRO A 153 -9.57 -8.63 4.75
CA PRO A 153 -8.41 -8.37 3.89
C PRO A 153 -7.72 -7.06 4.29
N ALA A 154 -6.40 -7.09 4.32
CA ALA A 154 -5.61 -5.88 4.45
C ALA A 154 -5.74 -5.04 3.17
N ARG A 155 -5.71 -3.71 3.33
CA ARG A 155 -5.70 -2.75 2.21
C ARG A 155 -4.36 -2.05 2.03
N GLN A 156 -3.40 -2.38 2.87
CA GLN A 156 -2.01 -1.94 2.77
C GLN A 156 -1.16 -3.03 2.11
N ASN A 157 -0.20 -2.62 1.32
CA ASN A 157 0.65 -3.53 0.57
C ASN A 157 1.82 -4.08 1.38
N HIS A 158 2.06 -3.57 2.56
CA HIS A 158 2.98 -4.16 3.51
C HIS A 158 2.30 -4.39 4.86
N ARG A 159 2.90 -5.26 5.67
CA ARG A 159 2.41 -5.58 7.00
C ARG A 159 2.50 -4.36 7.90
N ILE A 160 1.65 -4.33 8.94
CA ILE A 160 1.75 -3.31 9.98
C ILE A 160 3.09 -3.47 10.71
N ILE A 161 3.93 -2.47 10.61
CA ILE A 161 5.31 -2.47 11.11
C ILE A 161 5.46 -1.36 12.13
N PRO A 162 5.67 -1.67 13.42
CA PRO A 162 5.90 -0.65 14.44
C PRO A 162 7.36 -0.21 14.42
N LEU A 163 7.59 1.10 14.48
CA LEU A 163 8.89 1.71 14.65
C LEU A 163 8.92 2.50 15.97
N ASP A 164 9.85 2.21 16.84
CA ASP A 164 10.04 2.95 18.09
C ASP A 164 11.14 4.00 17.88
N LEU A 165 10.75 5.26 17.87
CA LEU A 165 11.63 6.41 17.69
C LEU A 165 11.42 7.43 18.82
N THR A 166 12.49 7.96 19.39
CA THR A 166 12.45 9.05 20.38
C THR A 166 11.46 8.80 21.54
N GLY A 167 11.32 7.55 21.96
CA GLY A 167 10.39 7.15 23.03
C GLY A 167 8.92 7.04 22.61
N HIS A 168 8.62 7.20 21.32
CA HIS A 168 7.28 7.06 20.76
C HIS A 168 7.22 5.92 19.75
N ARG A 169 6.07 5.26 19.67
CA ARG A 169 5.81 4.20 18.69
C ARG A 169 5.05 4.74 17.51
N TYR A 170 5.56 4.46 16.31
CA TYR A 170 4.97 4.78 15.01
C TYR A 170 4.56 3.49 14.30
N TYR A 171 3.56 3.58 13.41
CA TYR A 171 3.05 2.46 12.63
C TYR A 171 2.97 2.83 11.15
#